data_ed86bccb1a7f20085309199b56bd4424
#
_entry.id   ed86bccb1a7f20085309199b56bd4424
#
_cell.length_a   1.000
_cell.length_b   1.000
_cell.length_c   1.000
_cell.angle_alpha   90.00
_cell.angle_beta   90.00
_cell.angle_gamma   90.00
#
_symmetry.space_group_name_H-M   'P 1'
#
loop_
_entity.id
_entity.type
_entity.pdbx_description
1 polymer ?
#
loop_
_entity_poly.entity_id
_entity_poly.type
_entity_poly.pdbx_seq_one_letter_code
_entity_poly.pdbx_strand_id
1 'polypeptide(L)'
;MNEKLFDYIAVCPTAFHTCAHSADMLRESGYTELCEAQRWEIVPGGKYFVTRNGSSLIAFRVPAGEIAGFMMTAAHGDSPAFKIKENAELPDGNYLRLSVEKYGGMLCAPWLDRPLSVAGRVLVSEGDKLSVKLVDLKDPCGIIPNVAIHMNRNANDGMSYNAAVDMLPVWMSSEKGSFRAAVAKAAGVAEDAIVTGDLFLYDPQKGVTLGEYISAPRLDDLQCAFSSLTAFLTAGESRSIPVCCIFDNEEVGSETKQGAASTFLYDTLTRLCAALGMDGSEYRRLVAGSFLVSCDNAHAVHPNHGEFADRNHTARMNGGVVIKYNANQRYTSDAVSAGIFRRICESAGVPVQYYANRADMPGGSTLGNISNTQVSLNAVDIGLAQLAMHSPFETAGAADTASLVKALTAFFEHSLVAERDGVYRFL
;
A
#
# COMPACT_ATOMS: atom_id res chain seq x y z
N MET A 1 15.56 -8.94 -7.73
CA MET A 1 14.42 -8.48 -6.91
C MET A 1 13.76 -7.25 -7.55
N ASN A 2 14.53 -6.21 -7.90
CA ASN A 2 13.98 -4.95 -8.41
C ASN A 2 13.14 -5.07 -9.67
N GLU A 3 13.54 -5.90 -10.66
CA GLU A 3 12.69 -6.12 -11.86
C GLU A 3 11.32 -6.72 -11.50
N LYS A 4 11.27 -7.65 -10.53
CA LYS A 4 9.98 -8.20 -10.04
C LYS A 4 9.11 -7.13 -9.36
N LEU A 5 9.74 -6.22 -8.60
CA LEU A 5 9.04 -5.07 -8.02
C LEU A 5 8.51 -4.14 -9.11
N PHE A 6 9.32 -3.83 -10.14
CA PHE A 6 8.89 -2.98 -11.25
C PHE A 6 7.75 -3.61 -12.04
N ASP A 7 7.80 -4.93 -12.28
CA ASP A 7 6.73 -5.65 -12.95
C ASP A 7 5.43 -5.63 -12.10
N TYR A 8 5.55 -5.80 -10.78
CA TYR A 8 4.41 -5.66 -9.85
C TYR A 8 3.81 -4.25 -9.89
N ILE A 9 4.64 -3.21 -9.77
CA ILE A 9 4.22 -1.82 -9.83
C ILE A 9 3.53 -1.49 -11.15
N ALA A 10 4.07 -2.00 -12.27
CA ALA A 10 3.53 -1.72 -13.61
C ALA A 10 2.10 -2.23 -13.79
N VAL A 11 1.72 -3.34 -13.14
CA VAL A 11 0.36 -3.90 -13.21
C VAL A 11 -0.55 -3.46 -12.05
N CYS A 12 -0.04 -2.65 -11.13
CA CYS A 12 -0.75 -2.13 -9.95
C CYS A 12 -0.89 -0.60 -10.00
N PRO A 13 -1.56 0.00 -11.01
CA PRO A 13 -1.70 1.45 -11.10
C PRO A 13 -2.62 2.07 -10.04
N THR A 14 -3.49 1.28 -9.40
CA THR A 14 -4.39 1.71 -8.31
C THR A 14 -4.59 0.61 -7.28
N ALA A 15 -5.11 0.92 -6.10
CA ALA A 15 -5.43 -0.06 -5.05
C ALA A 15 -6.31 -1.21 -5.56
N PHE A 16 -7.22 -0.96 -6.51
CA PHE A 16 -8.05 -2.01 -7.12
C PHE A 16 -7.23 -3.03 -7.90
N HIS A 17 -6.25 -2.56 -8.66
CA HIS A 17 -5.34 -3.41 -9.42
C HIS A 17 -4.36 -4.13 -8.49
N THR A 18 -3.88 -3.46 -7.44
CA THR A 18 -3.03 -4.07 -6.40
C THR A 18 -3.74 -5.23 -5.73
N CYS A 19 -4.99 -5.03 -5.33
CA CYS A 19 -5.82 -6.08 -4.73
C CYS A 19 -6.05 -7.25 -5.71
N ALA A 20 -6.43 -6.96 -6.97
CA ALA A 20 -6.70 -7.98 -7.97
C ALA A 20 -5.45 -8.79 -8.32
N HIS A 21 -4.31 -8.12 -8.59
CA HIS A 21 -3.06 -8.81 -8.92
C HIS A 21 -2.52 -9.64 -7.74
N SER A 22 -2.59 -9.11 -6.51
CA SER A 22 -2.23 -9.86 -5.31
C SER A 22 -3.12 -11.09 -5.10
N ALA A 23 -4.42 -10.98 -5.39
CA ALA A 23 -5.36 -12.11 -5.35
C ALA A 23 -5.00 -13.18 -6.40
N ASP A 24 -4.59 -12.77 -7.61
CA ASP A 24 -4.15 -13.71 -8.65
C ASP A 24 -2.86 -14.44 -8.24
N MET A 25 -1.86 -13.73 -7.69
CA MET A 25 -0.65 -14.36 -7.15
C MET A 25 -0.96 -15.39 -6.04
N LEU A 26 -1.95 -15.09 -5.19
CA LEU A 26 -2.41 -16.01 -4.15
C LEU A 26 -3.11 -17.23 -4.75
N ARG A 27 -4.00 -17.07 -5.73
CA ARG A 27 -4.67 -18.19 -6.43
C ARG A 27 -3.65 -19.10 -7.11
N GLU A 28 -2.67 -18.53 -7.81
CA GLU A 28 -1.56 -19.26 -8.43
C GLU A 28 -0.72 -20.05 -7.40
N SER A 29 -0.64 -19.53 -6.15
CA SER A 29 0.04 -20.18 -5.02
C SER A 29 -0.84 -21.17 -4.24
N GLY A 30 -2.05 -21.46 -4.74
CA GLY A 30 -2.97 -22.45 -4.18
C GLY A 30 -3.79 -21.95 -2.99
N TYR A 31 -3.99 -20.66 -2.84
CA TYR A 31 -4.89 -20.07 -1.84
C TYR A 31 -6.33 -20.08 -2.33
N THR A 32 -7.26 -20.41 -1.45
CA THR A 32 -8.70 -20.38 -1.69
C THR A 32 -9.27 -19.00 -1.32
N GLU A 33 -9.99 -18.38 -2.24
CA GLU A 33 -10.71 -17.14 -1.96
C GLU A 33 -11.95 -17.39 -1.11
N LEU A 34 -12.09 -16.62 -0.03
CA LEU A 34 -13.25 -16.63 0.85
C LEU A 34 -14.14 -15.41 0.55
N CYS A 35 -15.46 -15.61 0.56
CA CYS A 35 -16.42 -14.53 0.41
C CYS A 35 -16.93 -14.08 1.80
N GLU A 36 -16.89 -12.76 2.08
CA GLU A 36 -17.38 -12.24 3.35
C GLU A 36 -18.89 -12.50 3.57
N ALA A 37 -19.67 -12.54 2.49
CA ALA A 37 -21.11 -12.80 2.56
C ALA A 37 -21.49 -14.29 2.75
N GLN A 38 -20.48 -15.19 2.76
CA GLN A 38 -20.70 -16.65 2.87
C GLN A 38 -20.14 -17.20 4.19
N ARG A 39 -20.55 -18.41 4.55
CA ARG A 39 -19.92 -19.17 5.64
C ARG A 39 -18.53 -19.62 5.18
N TRP A 40 -17.58 -19.57 6.11
CA TRP A 40 -16.21 -20.01 5.83
C TRP A 40 -16.01 -21.44 6.31
N GLU A 41 -15.46 -22.26 5.43
CA GLU A 41 -14.98 -23.59 5.74
C GLU A 41 -13.46 -23.56 5.76
N ILE A 42 -12.87 -23.58 6.95
CA ILE A 42 -11.43 -23.47 7.19
C ILE A 42 -10.95 -24.75 7.86
N VAL A 43 -9.86 -25.31 7.33
CA VAL A 43 -9.26 -26.54 7.86
C VAL A 43 -7.79 -26.31 8.22
N PRO A 44 -7.24 -27.06 9.19
CA PRO A 44 -5.80 -27.08 9.45
C PRO A 44 -5.00 -27.40 8.17
N GLY A 45 -3.89 -26.72 7.95
CA GLY A 45 -3.08 -26.83 6.73
C GLY A 45 -3.62 -26.03 5.54
N GLY A 46 -4.82 -25.43 5.65
CA GLY A 46 -5.45 -24.68 4.56
C GLY A 46 -4.83 -23.29 4.35
N LYS A 47 -4.97 -22.79 3.11
CA LYS A 47 -4.49 -21.48 2.65
C LYS A 47 -5.66 -20.69 2.10
N TYR A 48 -5.85 -19.46 2.60
CA TYR A 48 -7.03 -18.67 2.30
C TYR A 48 -6.70 -17.20 2.13
N PHE A 49 -7.55 -16.50 1.40
CA PHE A 49 -7.57 -15.04 1.39
C PHE A 49 -9.00 -14.52 1.24
N VAL A 50 -9.21 -13.27 1.62
CA VAL A 50 -10.48 -12.56 1.50
C VAL A 50 -10.21 -11.15 1.03
N THR A 51 -11.11 -10.60 0.21
CA THR A 51 -11.05 -9.23 -0.27
C THR A 51 -12.23 -8.41 0.26
N ARG A 52 -12.00 -7.11 0.49
CA ARG A 52 -13.07 -6.15 0.83
C ARG A 52 -13.02 -4.97 -0.12
N ASN A 53 -14.16 -4.59 -0.68
CA ASN A 53 -14.29 -3.51 -1.66
C ASN A 53 -13.52 -3.71 -2.99
N GLY A 54 -12.88 -4.87 -3.20
CA GLY A 54 -11.97 -5.10 -4.33
C GLY A 54 -10.71 -4.22 -4.30
N SER A 55 -10.37 -3.65 -3.15
CA SER A 55 -9.22 -2.76 -2.98
C SER A 55 -8.36 -3.09 -1.75
N SER A 56 -8.87 -3.92 -0.83
CA SER A 56 -8.10 -4.45 0.30
C SER A 56 -8.17 -5.96 0.34
N LEU A 57 -7.10 -6.59 0.87
CA LEU A 57 -6.93 -8.03 0.89
C LEU A 57 -6.28 -8.47 2.20
N ILE A 58 -6.77 -9.58 2.75
CA ILE A 58 -6.13 -10.29 3.87
C ILE A 58 -5.95 -11.76 3.47
N ALA A 59 -4.70 -12.23 3.50
CA ALA A 59 -4.36 -13.62 3.23
C ALA A 59 -3.80 -14.28 4.49
N PHE A 60 -4.08 -15.58 4.68
CA PHE A 60 -3.58 -16.34 5.81
C PHE A 60 -3.44 -17.83 5.47
N ARG A 61 -2.59 -18.52 6.22
CA ARG A 61 -2.49 -20.00 6.16
C ARG A 61 -2.51 -20.57 7.56
N VAL A 62 -3.26 -21.66 7.72
CA VAL A 62 -3.49 -22.28 9.02
C VAL A 62 -2.46 -23.38 9.25
N PRO A 63 -1.67 -23.36 10.33
CA PRO A 63 -0.80 -24.49 10.68
C PRO A 63 -1.58 -25.79 10.86
N ALA A 64 -0.95 -26.93 10.56
CA ALA A 64 -1.57 -28.23 10.76
C ALA A 64 -1.65 -28.65 12.24
N GLY A 65 -0.83 -28.05 13.11
CA GLY A 65 -0.72 -28.35 14.54
C GLY A 65 -1.28 -27.29 15.46
N GLU A 66 -0.75 -27.25 16.68
CA GLU A 66 -1.12 -26.24 17.69
C GLU A 66 -0.79 -24.82 17.23
N ILE A 67 -1.72 -23.90 17.46
CA ILE A 67 -1.61 -22.50 17.03
C ILE A 67 -1.11 -21.63 18.20
N ALA A 68 0.03 -20.98 18.04
CA ALA A 68 0.64 -20.11 19.04
C ALA A 68 0.04 -18.68 19.07
N GLY A 69 -0.34 -18.14 17.89
CA GLY A 69 -0.85 -16.79 17.72
C GLY A 69 -0.88 -16.42 16.24
N PHE A 70 -0.90 -15.12 15.95
CA PHE A 70 -0.83 -14.58 14.59
C PHE A 70 0.48 -13.81 14.40
N MET A 71 1.17 -14.04 13.28
CA MET A 71 2.31 -13.22 12.83
C MET A 71 1.86 -12.47 11.58
N MET A 72 1.65 -11.16 11.73
CA MET A 72 0.94 -10.37 10.73
C MET A 72 1.81 -9.28 10.12
N THR A 73 1.69 -9.07 8.82
CA THR A 73 2.18 -7.86 8.15
C THR A 73 1.00 -7.04 7.64
N ALA A 74 1.14 -5.73 7.64
CA ALA A 74 0.17 -4.82 7.04
C ALA A 74 0.92 -3.75 6.23
N ALA A 75 0.50 -3.56 4.99
CA ALA A 75 0.96 -2.54 4.05
C ALA A 75 -0.26 -1.94 3.35
N HIS A 76 -0.08 -0.91 2.52
CA HIS A 76 -1.19 -0.37 1.75
C HIS A 76 -0.98 -0.46 0.23
N GLY A 77 -2.08 -0.41 -0.51
CA GLY A 77 -2.08 -0.58 -1.96
C GLY A 77 -2.48 0.67 -2.73
N ASP A 78 -2.89 1.73 -2.04
CA ASP A 78 -3.17 3.04 -2.61
C ASP A 78 -1.91 3.91 -2.62
N SER A 79 -1.94 5.02 -3.33
CA SER A 79 -0.86 6.00 -3.43
C SER A 79 -1.45 7.36 -3.79
N PRO A 80 -0.80 8.50 -3.45
CA PRO A 80 -1.30 9.82 -3.79
C PRO A 80 -1.45 9.98 -5.30
N ALA A 81 -2.62 10.46 -5.72
CA ALA A 81 -2.98 10.59 -7.12
C ALA A 81 -4.02 11.69 -7.36
N PHE A 82 -4.32 12.00 -8.62
CA PHE A 82 -5.50 12.79 -8.96
C PHE A 82 -6.67 11.86 -9.26
N LYS A 83 -7.72 11.91 -8.43
CA LYS A 83 -8.98 11.22 -8.68
C LYS A 83 -9.80 12.01 -9.72
N ILE A 84 -10.27 11.33 -10.76
CA ILE A 84 -11.13 11.89 -11.78
C ILE A 84 -12.56 11.94 -11.21
N LYS A 85 -13.21 13.11 -11.31
CA LYS A 85 -14.57 13.32 -10.81
C LYS A 85 -15.62 12.68 -11.73
N GLU A 86 -16.80 12.42 -11.21
CA GLU A 86 -17.88 11.72 -11.94
C GLU A 86 -18.24 12.42 -13.28
N ASN A 87 -18.46 13.73 -13.27
CA ASN A 87 -18.67 14.51 -14.49
C ASN A 87 -17.35 15.16 -14.90
N ALA A 88 -16.45 14.34 -15.48
CA ALA A 88 -15.05 14.73 -15.66
C ALA A 88 -14.81 15.69 -16.79
N GLU A 89 -15.57 15.62 -17.88
CA GLU A 89 -15.28 16.31 -19.13
C GLU A 89 -15.55 17.80 -19.06
N LEU A 90 -14.50 18.60 -19.29
CA LEU A 90 -14.52 20.07 -19.31
C LEU A 90 -14.08 20.54 -20.71
N PRO A 91 -15.00 20.64 -21.69
CA PRO A 91 -14.66 21.16 -23.02
C PRO A 91 -14.31 22.66 -22.94
N ASP A 92 -13.23 23.04 -23.61
CA ASP A 92 -12.73 24.41 -23.65
C ASP A 92 -12.08 24.70 -25.01
N GLY A 93 -12.86 25.22 -25.93
CA GLY A 93 -12.41 25.51 -27.28
C GLY A 93 -11.88 24.28 -28.01
N ASN A 94 -10.56 24.22 -28.22
CA ASN A 94 -9.89 23.13 -28.92
C ASN A 94 -9.41 22.00 -27.98
N TYR A 95 -9.62 22.15 -26.69
CA TYR A 95 -9.14 21.21 -25.69
C TYR A 95 -10.30 20.55 -24.92
N LEU A 96 -10.10 19.31 -24.55
CA LEU A 96 -10.89 18.64 -23.55
C LEU A 96 -10.02 18.49 -22.31
N ARG A 97 -10.44 19.09 -21.19
CA ARG A 97 -9.77 18.90 -19.89
C ARG A 97 -10.60 17.96 -19.01
N LEU A 98 -9.95 17.32 -18.04
CA LEU A 98 -10.65 16.49 -17.07
C LEU A 98 -10.69 17.17 -15.70
N SER A 99 -11.86 17.15 -15.08
CA SER A 99 -12.06 17.59 -13.70
C SER A 99 -11.50 16.55 -12.74
N VAL A 100 -10.58 16.97 -11.88
CA VAL A 100 -9.90 16.11 -10.92
C VAL A 100 -9.91 16.70 -9.52
N GLU A 101 -9.62 15.87 -8.53
CA GLU A 101 -9.33 16.29 -7.15
C GLU A 101 -8.14 15.50 -6.61
N LYS A 102 -7.43 16.08 -5.64
CA LYS A 102 -6.31 15.40 -4.99
C LYS A 102 -6.82 14.24 -4.12
N TYR A 103 -6.18 13.10 -4.24
CA TYR A 103 -6.29 11.97 -3.34
C TYR A 103 -4.96 11.85 -2.58
N GLY A 104 -5.01 12.04 -1.27
CA GLY A 104 -3.83 12.04 -0.41
C GLY A 104 -3.00 13.33 -0.44
N GLY A 105 -1.93 13.32 0.31
CA GLY A 105 -0.97 14.42 0.46
C GLY A 105 0.14 14.39 -0.57
N MET A 106 -0.05 14.99 -1.74
CA MET A 106 0.86 14.85 -2.88
C MET A 106 1.75 16.07 -3.13
N LEU A 107 2.91 15.83 -3.72
CA LEU A 107 3.74 16.87 -4.37
C LEU A 107 3.14 17.17 -5.75
N CYS A 108 2.57 18.37 -5.93
CA CYS A 108 1.91 18.74 -7.20
C CYS A 108 2.90 18.99 -8.36
N ALA A 109 4.02 19.68 -8.10
CA ALA A 109 4.97 20.08 -9.13
C ALA A 109 5.46 18.93 -10.05
N PRO A 110 5.81 17.74 -9.52
CA PRO A 110 6.31 16.65 -10.36
C PRO A 110 5.27 16.03 -11.29
N TRP A 111 3.98 16.34 -11.14
CA TRP A 111 2.92 15.86 -12.04
C TRP A 111 2.83 16.65 -13.34
N LEU A 112 3.40 17.85 -13.37
CA LEU A 112 3.38 18.71 -14.55
C LEU A 112 4.27 18.15 -15.66
N ASP A 113 3.85 18.36 -16.91
CA ASP A 113 4.55 18.01 -18.15
C ASP A 113 4.88 16.51 -18.32
N ARG A 114 4.29 15.66 -17.51
CA ARG A 114 4.43 14.19 -17.61
C ARG A 114 3.33 13.59 -18.49
N PRO A 115 3.67 12.61 -19.34
CA PRO A 115 2.68 11.76 -19.95
C PRO A 115 1.98 10.91 -18.87
N LEU A 116 0.66 11.08 -18.74
CA LEU A 116 -0.16 10.40 -17.73
C LEU A 116 -1.16 9.46 -18.38
N SER A 117 -1.51 8.39 -17.68
CA SER A 117 -2.58 7.48 -18.04
C SER A 117 -3.68 7.47 -16.99
N VAL A 118 -4.75 6.69 -17.24
CA VAL A 118 -5.90 6.56 -16.35
C VAL A 118 -6.15 5.09 -16.06
N ALA A 119 -6.32 4.78 -14.78
CA ALA A 119 -6.74 3.46 -14.32
C ALA A 119 -7.71 3.57 -13.13
N GLY A 120 -8.39 2.46 -12.85
CA GLY A 120 -9.35 2.38 -11.75
C GLY A 120 -10.36 1.28 -11.94
N ARG A 121 -11.59 1.55 -11.58
CA ARG A 121 -12.72 0.63 -11.78
C ARG A 121 -13.97 1.38 -12.22
N VAL A 122 -14.87 0.67 -12.89
CA VAL A 122 -16.24 1.14 -13.16
C VAL A 122 -17.25 0.12 -12.64
N LEU A 123 -18.40 0.63 -12.21
CA LEU A 123 -19.58 -0.18 -11.91
C LEU A 123 -20.43 -0.23 -13.17
N VAL A 124 -20.74 -1.44 -13.62
CA VAL A 124 -21.47 -1.70 -14.86
C VAL A 124 -22.80 -2.36 -14.56
N SER A 125 -23.86 -1.93 -15.25
CA SER A 125 -25.20 -2.51 -15.18
C SER A 125 -25.45 -3.44 -16.36
N GLU A 126 -25.83 -4.68 -16.08
CA GLU A 126 -26.24 -5.70 -17.05
C GLU A 126 -27.61 -6.25 -16.63
N GLY A 127 -28.68 -5.56 -17.01
CA GLY A 127 -30.03 -5.88 -16.55
C GLY A 127 -30.21 -5.56 -15.04
N ASP A 128 -30.52 -6.55 -14.25
CA ASP A 128 -30.68 -6.47 -12.79
C ASP A 128 -29.37 -6.70 -12.01
N LYS A 129 -28.28 -7.01 -12.72
CA LYS A 129 -26.96 -7.27 -12.15
C LYS A 129 -26.07 -6.04 -12.24
N LEU A 130 -25.39 -5.73 -11.11
CA LEU A 130 -24.30 -4.76 -11.07
C LEU A 130 -22.98 -5.50 -10.88
N SER A 131 -21.97 -5.16 -11.68
CA SER A 131 -20.64 -5.76 -11.60
C SER A 131 -19.54 -4.72 -11.71
N VAL A 132 -18.42 -4.95 -11.03
CA VAL A 132 -17.22 -4.11 -11.13
C VAL A 132 -16.35 -4.62 -12.26
N LYS A 133 -15.83 -3.69 -13.08
CA LYS A 133 -14.81 -3.94 -14.10
C LYS A 133 -13.60 -3.07 -13.82
N LEU A 134 -12.41 -3.66 -13.84
CA LEU A 134 -11.17 -2.88 -13.79
C LEU A 134 -10.95 -2.19 -15.14
N VAL A 135 -10.39 -1.00 -15.06
CA VAL A 135 -10.05 -0.17 -16.21
C VAL A 135 -8.60 0.27 -16.09
N ASP A 136 -7.85 0.07 -17.17
CA ASP A 136 -6.51 0.61 -17.34
C ASP A 136 -6.31 0.98 -18.81
N LEU A 137 -6.11 2.27 -19.09
CA LEU A 137 -5.86 2.76 -20.44
C LEU A 137 -4.44 2.46 -20.91
N LYS A 138 -3.51 2.16 -20.00
CA LYS A 138 -2.11 1.74 -20.20
C LYS A 138 -1.25 2.81 -20.89
N ASP A 139 -1.64 3.20 -22.09
CA ASP A 139 -0.91 4.21 -22.86
C ASP A 139 -1.15 5.62 -22.31
N PRO A 140 -0.15 6.52 -22.38
CA PRO A 140 -0.34 7.92 -22.02
C PRO A 140 -1.49 8.55 -22.82
N CYS A 141 -2.41 9.18 -22.12
CA CYS A 141 -3.61 9.76 -22.72
C CYS A 141 -3.91 11.20 -22.25
N GLY A 142 -3.07 11.73 -21.37
CA GLY A 142 -3.21 13.09 -20.87
C GLY A 142 -1.92 13.69 -20.34
N ILE A 143 -1.93 15.01 -20.15
CA ILE A 143 -0.82 15.79 -19.61
C ILE A 143 -1.38 16.97 -18.80
N ILE A 144 -0.72 17.33 -17.71
CA ILE A 144 -0.97 18.58 -16.99
C ILE A 144 0.11 19.57 -17.42
N PRO A 145 -0.18 20.53 -18.34
CA PRO A 145 0.85 21.39 -18.90
C PRO A 145 1.22 22.54 -17.96
N ASN A 146 2.51 22.80 -17.81
CA ASN A 146 3.00 24.05 -17.21
C ASN A 146 2.64 25.28 -18.05
N VAL A 147 2.54 26.42 -17.38
CA VAL A 147 2.55 27.72 -18.05
C VAL A 147 3.99 28.05 -18.46
N ALA A 148 4.19 28.43 -19.73
CA ALA A 148 5.52 28.78 -20.24
C ALA A 148 6.19 29.87 -19.39
N ILE A 149 7.50 29.76 -19.17
CA ILE A 149 8.27 30.72 -18.35
C ILE A 149 8.10 32.18 -18.84
N HIS A 150 7.88 32.41 -20.14
CA HIS A 150 7.65 33.75 -20.70
C HIS A 150 6.35 34.38 -20.22
N MET A 151 5.37 33.56 -19.81
CA MET A 151 4.06 34.00 -19.33
C MET A 151 3.98 34.00 -17.78
N ASN A 152 4.88 33.24 -17.13
CA ASN A 152 5.01 33.18 -15.67
C ASN A 152 6.49 33.24 -15.27
N ARG A 153 7.05 34.46 -15.29
CA ARG A 153 8.49 34.66 -15.06
C ARG A 153 8.97 34.33 -13.65
N ASN A 154 8.05 34.35 -12.69
CA ASN A 154 8.34 34.05 -11.27
C ASN A 154 8.07 32.60 -10.90
N ALA A 155 7.89 31.68 -11.88
CA ALA A 155 7.59 30.28 -11.62
C ALA A 155 8.62 29.59 -10.72
N ASN A 156 9.89 30.03 -10.76
CA ASN A 156 10.99 29.45 -9.97
C ASN A 156 11.18 30.12 -8.58
N ASP A 157 10.43 31.17 -8.27
CA ASP A 157 10.54 31.92 -7.01
C ASP A 157 9.62 31.33 -5.89
N GLY A 158 8.96 30.23 -6.20
CA GLY A 158 7.98 29.55 -5.36
C GLY A 158 6.57 29.65 -5.96
N MET A 159 5.94 28.52 -6.22
CA MET A 159 4.59 28.44 -6.78
C MET A 159 3.67 27.65 -5.86
N SER A 160 2.50 28.22 -5.57
CA SER A 160 1.40 27.53 -4.92
C SER A 160 0.43 27.02 -5.99
N TYR A 161 0.20 25.71 -6.04
CA TYR A 161 -0.69 25.08 -7.02
C TYR A 161 -2.12 25.01 -6.52
N ASN A 162 -3.06 25.57 -7.30
CA ASN A 162 -4.49 25.37 -7.09
C ASN A 162 -4.95 24.16 -7.91
N ALA A 163 -5.36 23.09 -7.23
CA ALA A 163 -5.76 21.86 -7.91
C ALA A 163 -6.95 22.04 -8.89
N ALA A 164 -7.83 22.99 -8.61
CA ALA A 164 -9.00 23.25 -9.45
C ALA A 164 -8.69 24.09 -10.71
N VAL A 165 -7.49 24.67 -10.80
CA VAL A 165 -7.09 25.57 -11.90
C VAL A 165 -5.84 25.05 -12.60
N ASP A 166 -4.78 24.78 -11.82
CA ASP A 166 -3.44 24.50 -12.37
C ASP A 166 -3.24 23.01 -12.69
N MET A 167 -4.02 22.11 -12.07
CA MET A 167 -3.78 20.66 -12.12
C MET A 167 -4.82 19.89 -12.97
N LEU A 168 -5.54 20.59 -13.84
CA LEU A 168 -6.51 19.95 -14.74
C LEU A 168 -5.79 19.33 -15.94
N PRO A 169 -5.81 17.99 -16.11
CA PRO A 169 -5.15 17.38 -17.25
C PRO A 169 -5.88 17.66 -18.56
N VAL A 170 -5.12 17.92 -19.59
CA VAL A 170 -5.61 17.94 -20.98
C VAL A 170 -5.68 16.51 -21.48
N TRP A 171 -6.87 16.11 -21.90
CA TRP A 171 -7.11 14.80 -22.53
C TRP A 171 -6.57 14.80 -23.96
N MET A 172 -5.71 13.86 -24.26
CA MET A 172 -4.96 13.80 -25.54
C MET A 172 -5.15 12.46 -26.27
N SER A 173 -6.32 11.83 -26.14
CA SER A 173 -6.55 10.60 -26.89
C SER A 173 -6.50 10.87 -28.40
N SER A 174 -5.80 10.03 -29.14
CA SER A 174 -5.77 10.05 -30.61
C SER A 174 -7.10 9.62 -31.23
N GLU A 175 -7.97 8.98 -30.47
CA GLU A 175 -9.32 8.61 -30.90
C GLU A 175 -10.25 9.82 -30.73
N LYS A 176 -10.96 10.19 -31.81
CA LYS A 176 -12.04 11.17 -31.75
C LYS A 176 -13.18 10.59 -30.91
N GLY A 177 -13.24 10.94 -29.64
CA GLY A 177 -14.26 10.45 -28.74
C GLY A 177 -14.16 11.10 -27.37
N SER A 178 -15.18 10.90 -26.55
CA SER A 178 -15.21 11.35 -25.18
C SER A 178 -14.26 10.52 -24.29
N PHE A 179 -13.89 11.07 -23.17
CA PHE A 179 -13.17 10.32 -22.12
C PHE A 179 -13.98 9.09 -21.68
N ARG A 180 -15.31 9.26 -21.52
CA ARG A 180 -16.22 8.18 -21.12
C ARG A 180 -16.22 7.02 -22.16
N ALA A 181 -16.18 7.33 -23.45
CA ALA A 181 -16.08 6.31 -24.50
C ALA A 181 -14.78 5.50 -24.42
N ALA A 182 -13.65 6.16 -24.11
CA ALA A 182 -12.37 5.48 -23.93
C ALA A 182 -12.38 4.55 -22.70
N VAL A 183 -12.99 4.99 -21.60
CA VAL A 183 -13.20 4.17 -20.38
C VAL A 183 -14.08 2.96 -20.69
N ALA A 184 -15.18 3.15 -21.40
CA ALA A 184 -16.10 2.06 -21.79
C ALA A 184 -15.40 1.01 -22.66
N LYS A 185 -14.60 1.46 -23.64
CA LYS A 185 -13.79 0.59 -24.49
C LYS A 185 -12.79 -0.23 -23.67
N ALA A 186 -12.07 0.39 -22.73
CA ALA A 186 -11.12 -0.28 -21.85
C ALA A 186 -11.80 -1.29 -20.91
N ALA A 187 -13.01 -0.98 -20.45
CA ALA A 187 -13.84 -1.89 -19.65
C ALA A 187 -14.47 -3.04 -20.48
N GLY A 188 -14.45 -2.93 -21.81
CA GLY A 188 -15.10 -3.91 -22.71
C GLY A 188 -16.63 -3.88 -22.63
N VAL A 189 -17.23 -2.70 -22.44
CA VAL A 189 -18.69 -2.51 -22.27
C VAL A 189 -19.20 -1.36 -23.12
N ALA A 190 -20.52 -1.28 -23.28
CA ALA A 190 -21.18 -0.12 -23.87
C ALA A 190 -21.10 1.07 -22.91
N GLU A 191 -21.02 2.29 -23.44
CA GLU A 191 -20.84 3.53 -22.65
C GLU A 191 -22.01 3.80 -21.69
N ASP A 192 -23.22 3.48 -22.11
CA ASP A 192 -24.44 3.61 -21.32
C ASP A 192 -24.59 2.54 -20.23
N ALA A 193 -23.85 1.44 -20.34
CA ALA A 193 -23.79 0.42 -19.27
C ALA A 193 -22.99 0.87 -18.04
N ILE A 194 -22.12 1.88 -18.17
CA ILE A 194 -21.35 2.40 -17.03
C ILE A 194 -22.26 3.25 -16.13
N VAL A 195 -22.41 2.82 -14.89
CA VAL A 195 -23.20 3.54 -13.86
C VAL A 195 -22.37 4.63 -13.21
N THR A 196 -21.15 4.31 -12.74
CA THR A 196 -20.20 5.22 -12.05
C THR A 196 -18.80 4.63 -12.09
N GLY A 197 -17.78 5.38 -11.65
CA GLY A 197 -16.41 4.89 -11.59
C GLY A 197 -15.54 5.54 -10.53
N ASP A 198 -14.51 4.81 -10.10
CA ASP A 198 -13.39 5.33 -9.32
C ASP A 198 -12.16 5.28 -10.21
N LEU A 199 -11.83 6.39 -10.86
CA LEU A 199 -10.74 6.51 -11.83
C LEU A 199 -9.68 7.49 -11.34
N PHE A 200 -8.41 7.17 -11.60
CA PHE A 200 -7.26 7.95 -11.14
C PHE A 200 -6.27 8.16 -12.28
N LEU A 201 -5.62 9.33 -12.28
CA LEU A 201 -4.42 9.55 -13.09
C LEU A 201 -3.26 8.80 -12.46
N TYR A 202 -2.38 8.25 -13.29
CA TYR A 202 -1.14 7.66 -12.84
C TYR A 202 -0.01 7.87 -13.85
N ASP A 203 1.25 7.78 -13.39
CA ASP A 203 2.43 7.74 -14.24
C ASP A 203 2.65 6.30 -14.74
N PRO A 204 2.54 6.02 -16.04
CA PRO A 204 2.73 4.68 -16.61
C PRO A 204 4.21 4.32 -16.81
N GLN A 205 5.13 5.21 -16.49
CA GLN A 205 6.55 4.97 -16.68
C GLN A 205 7.01 3.78 -15.83
N LYS A 206 7.70 2.83 -16.43
CA LYS A 206 8.30 1.70 -15.71
C LYS A 206 9.44 2.16 -14.81
N GLY A 207 9.59 1.51 -13.65
CA GLY A 207 10.73 1.72 -12.76
C GLY A 207 12.07 1.43 -13.42
N VAL A 208 13.11 2.10 -12.95
CA VAL A 208 14.48 1.99 -13.47
C VAL A 208 15.48 1.80 -12.33
N THR A 209 16.57 1.06 -12.63
CA THR A 209 17.72 0.95 -11.74
C THR A 209 18.80 1.95 -12.15
N LEU A 210 19.24 2.77 -11.23
CA LEU A 210 20.24 3.84 -11.40
C LEU A 210 21.41 3.58 -10.47
N GLY A 211 22.30 2.66 -10.86
CA GLY A 211 23.41 2.23 -10.02
C GLY A 211 22.94 1.53 -8.75
N GLU A 212 23.21 2.13 -7.59
CA GLU A 212 22.80 1.61 -6.27
C GLU A 212 21.38 2.02 -5.87
N TYR A 213 20.63 2.71 -6.72
CA TYR A 213 19.29 3.20 -6.45
C TYR A 213 18.28 2.65 -7.45
N ILE A 214 17.04 2.65 -7.05
CA ILE A 214 15.89 2.43 -7.94
C ILE A 214 15.05 3.68 -7.95
N SER A 215 14.41 3.96 -9.07
CA SER A 215 13.39 5.00 -9.16
C SER A 215 12.16 4.45 -9.88
N ALA A 216 11.00 4.60 -9.26
CA ALA A 216 9.75 4.06 -9.76
C ALA A 216 8.55 4.87 -9.24
N PRO A 217 7.40 4.80 -9.90
CA PRO A 217 6.17 5.36 -9.35
C PRO A 217 5.66 4.48 -8.19
N ARG A 218 4.95 5.09 -7.24
CA ARG A 218 4.21 4.37 -6.19
C ARG A 218 5.07 3.39 -5.36
N LEU A 219 6.35 3.72 -5.11
CA LEU A 219 7.18 2.96 -4.16
C LEU A 219 6.54 2.97 -2.78
N ASP A 220 5.97 4.10 -2.40
CA ASP A 220 5.05 4.24 -1.30
C ASP A 220 3.62 3.87 -1.75
N ASP A 221 3.05 2.74 -1.33
CA ASP A 221 3.69 1.72 -0.46
C ASP A 221 3.77 0.35 -1.18
N LEU A 222 3.71 0.36 -2.53
CA LEU A 222 3.78 -0.89 -3.30
C LEU A 222 5.10 -1.66 -3.07
N GLN A 223 6.16 -0.99 -2.62
CA GLN A 223 7.41 -1.65 -2.26
C GLN A 223 7.25 -2.52 -1.02
N CYS A 224 6.54 -2.03 0.02
CA CYS A 224 6.26 -2.82 1.22
C CYS A 224 5.15 -3.85 0.96
N ALA A 225 4.11 -3.52 0.19
CA ALA A 225 3.06 -4.46 -0.19
C ALA A 225 3.63 -5.66 -0.97
N PHE A 226 4.46 -5.41 -1.98
CA PHE A 226 5.19 -6.44 -2.72
C PHE A 226 6.09 -7.28 -1.82
N SER A 227 6.85 -6.63 -0.93
CA SER A 227 7.80 -7.31 -0.05
C SER A 227 7.07 -8.19 0.97
N SER A 228 5.98 -7.70 1.55
CA SER A 228 5.12 -8.44 2.49
C SER A 228 4.49 -9.67 1.83
N LEU A 229 3.89 -9.49 0.66
CA LEU A 229 3.26 -10.58 -0.08
C LEU A 229 4.29 -11.62 -0.54
N THR A 230 5.45 -11.18 -1.06
CA THR A 230 6.54 -12.08 -1.49
C THR A 230 7.07 -12.89 -0.32
N ALA A 231 7.33 -12.25 0.81
CA ALA A 231 7.78 -12.93 2.03
C ALA A 231 6.74 -13.93 2.54
N PHE A 232 5.47 -13.53 2.58
CA PHE A 232 4.35 -14.38 2.99
C PHE A 232 4.23 -15.65 2.13
N LEU A 233 4.36 -15.51 0.81
CA LEU A 233 4.27 -16.64 -0.13
C LEU A 233 5.47 -17.57 -0.08
N THR A 234 6.65 -17.08 0.30
CA THR A 234 7.89 -17.86 0.30
C THR A 234 8.32 -18.40 1.66
N ALA A 235 7.77 -17.84 2.74
CA ALA A 235 8.10 -18.26 4.11
C ALA A 235 7.69 -19.72 4.38
N GLY A 236 8.53 -20.44 5.12
CA GLY A 236 8.30 -21.79 5.59
C GLY A 236 7.14 -21.90 6.60
N GLU A 237 7.03 -23.07 7.22
CA GLU A 237 6.03 -23.34 8.25
C GLU A 237 6.44 -22.71 9.59
N SER A 238 5.45 -22.30 10.37
CA SER A 238 5.60 -21.87 11.76
C SER A 238 4.42 -22.36 12.59
N ARG A 239 4.47 -22.20 13.91
CA ARG A 239 3.34 -22.53 14.80
C ARG A 239 2.32 -21.39 14.89
N SER A 240 2.62 -20.21 14.36
CA SER A 240 1.67 -19.11 14.27
C SER A 240 0.97 -19.11 12.92
N ILE A 241 -0.22 -18.54 12.87
CA ILE A 241 -0.92 -18.23 11.62
C ILE A 241 -0.24 -17.02 11.01
N PRO A 242 0.49 -17.14 9.89
CA PRO A 242 0.96 -15.99 9.15
C PRO A 242 -0.23 -15.30 8.47
N VAL A 243 -0.27 -13.96 8.56
CA VAL A 243 -1.32 -13.12 7.95
C VAL A 243 -0.67 -11.98 7.17
N CYS A 244 -1.03 -11.81 5.92
CA CYS A 244 -0.60 -10.70 5.08
C CYS A 244 -1.79 -9.80 4.76
N CYS A 245 -1.72 -8.53 5.18
CA CYS A 245 -2.75 -7.54 4.93
C CYS A 245 -2.24 -6.49 3.93
N ILE A 246 -3.04 -6.17 2.92
CA ILE A 246 -2.86 -5.02 2.04
C ILE A 246 -4.14 -4.20 2.13
N PHE A 247 -4.05 -3.02 2.77
CA PHE A 247 -5.20 -2.13 2.97
C PHE A 247 -5.28 -1.06 1.90
N ASP A 248 -6.41 -0.36 1.85
CA ASP A 248 -6.69 0.77 0.99
C ASP A 248 -6.94 2.02 1.84
N ASN A 249 -6.85 3.19 1.21
CA ASN A 249 -7.14 4.50 1.80
C ASN A 249 -6.22 4.92 2.96
N GLU A 250 -5.00 4.40 3.02
CA GLU A 250 -4.00 4.89 3.97
C GLU A 250 -3.76 6.37 3.78
N GLU A 251 -3.56 6.79 2.54
CA GLU A 251 -3.23 8.15 2.09
C GLU A 251 -4.30 9.21 2.41
N VAL A 252 -5.47 8.77 2.82
CA VAL A 252 -6.60 9.63 3.22
C VAL A 252 -7.11 9.30 4.64
N GLY A 253 -6.31 8.61 5.47
CA GLY A 253 -6.53 8.42 6.89
C GLY A 253 -7.16 7.09 7.30
N SER A 254 -7.26 6.11 6.41
CA SER A 254 -7.72 4.73 6.71
C SER A 254 -9.16 4.57 7.26
N GLU A 255 -9.94 5.63 7.35
CA GLU A 255 -11.29 5.66 7.98
C GLU A 255 -12.42 5.23 7.03
N THR A 256 -12.20 4.15 6.27
CA THR A 256 -13.20 3.58 5.35
C THR A 256 -13.49 2.13 5.72
N LYS A 257 -14.53 1.52 5.11
CA LYS A 257 -14.87 0.10 5.37
C LYS A 257 -13.76 -0.89 4.99
N GLN A 258 -12.81 -0.48 4.15
CA GLN A 258 -11.67 -1.28 3.67
C GLN A 258 -10.31 -0.79 4.20
N GLY A 259 -10.25 0.35 4.88
CA GLY A 259 -9.02 0.88 5.47
C GLY A 259 -8.60 0.17 6.75
N ALA A 260 -7.42 0.48 7.25
CA ALA A 260 -6.86 -0.13 8.47
C ALA A 260 -7.68 0.19 9.75
N ALA A 261 -8.46 1.29 9.75
CA ALA A 261 -9.37 1.64 10.84
C ALA A 261 -10.69 0.83 10.83
N SER A 262 -10.95 0.05 9.77
CA SER A 262 -12.15 -0.77 9.66
C SER A 262 -12.09 -2.03 10.52
N THR A 263 -13.22 -2.71 10.64
CA THR A 263 -13.29 -4.02 11.30
C THR A 263 -12.74 -5.17 10.44
N PHE A 264 -12.17 -4.90 9.24
CA PHE A 264 -11.81 -5.95 8.28
C PHE A 264 -10.85 -6.98 8.87
N LEU A 265 -9.79 -6.52 9.56
CA LEU A 265 -8.86 -7.42 10.24
C LEU A 265 -9.55 -8.18 11.38
N TYR A 266 -10.28 -7.47 12.24
CA TYR A 266 -11.00 -8.05 13.36
C TYR A 266 -12.02 -9.11 12.90
N ASP A 267 -12.84 -8.79 11.89
CA ASP A 267 -13.84 -9.70 11.32
C ASP A 267 -13.16 -10.95 10.75
N THR A 268 -12.05 -10.78 10.04
CA THR A 268 -11.31 -11.89 9.45
C THR A 268 -10.75 -12.83 10.52
N LEU A 269 -10.06 -12.29 11.53
CA LEU A 269 -9.44 -13.11 12.58
C LEU A 269 -10.49 -13.81 13.47
N THR A 270 -11.58 -13.13 13.81
CA THR A 270 -12.66 -13.72 14.61
C THR A 270 -13.41 -14.81 13.86
N ARG A 271 -13.70 -14.62 12.56
CA ARG A 271 -14.33 -15.63 11.71
C ARG A 271 -13.43 -16.83 11.48
N LEU A 272 -12.13 -16.60 11.29
CA LEU A 272 -11.13 -17.67 11.20
C LEU A 272 -11.12 -18.52 12.47
N CYS A 273 -11.04 -17.91 13.65
CA CYS A 273 -11.08 -18.62 14.93
C CYS A 273 -12.39 -19.41 15.10
N ALA A 274 -13.52 -18.79 14.80
CA ALA A 274 -14.82 -19.45 14.89
C ALA A 274 -14.94 -20.66 13.94
N ALA A 275 -14.43 -20.56 12.71
CA ALA A 275 -14.42 -21.66 11.75
C ALA A 275 -13.51 -22.83 12.20
N LEU A 276 -12.47 -22.55 12.99
CA LEU A 276 -11.62 -23.57 13.63
C LEU A 276 -12.20 -24.12 14.96
N GLY A 277 -13.41 -23.71 15.34
CA GLY A 277 -14.06 -24.14 16.58
C GLY A 277 -13.55 -23.44 17.84
N MET A 278 -12.82 -22.35 17.71
CA MET A 278 -12.29 -21.54 18.83
C MET A 278 -13.33 -20.52 19.28
N ASP A 279 -13.47 -20.35 20.58
CA ASP A 279 -14.38 -19.36 21.15
C ASP A 279 -13.72 -17.96 21.27
N GLY A 280 -14.50 -16.98 21.73
CA GLY A 280 -14.01 -15.61 21.90
C GLY A 280 -12.91 -15.45 22.97
N SER A 281 -12.78 -16.37 23.91
CA SER A 281 -11.69 -16.37 24.91
C SER A 281 -10.39 -16.84 24.26
N GLU A 282 -10.48 -17.90 23.47
CA GLU A 282 -9.33 -18.44 22.73
C GLU A 282 -8.82 -17.43 21.69
N TYR A 283 -9.72 -16.77 20.96
CA TYR A 283 -9.33 -15.65 20.07
C TYR A 283 -8.50 -14.61 20.82
N ARG A 284 -8.94 -14.16 22.01
CA ARG A 284 -8.22 -13.13 22.77
C ARG A 284 -6.87 -13.62 23.27
N ARG A 285 -6.79 -14.92 23.66
CA ARG A 285 -5.52 -15.55 24.03
C ARG A 285 -4.54 -15.55 22.86
N LEU A 286 -5.00 -15.89 21.67
CA LEU A 286 -4.16 -15.88 20.47
C LEU A 286 -3.69 -14.47 20.14
N VAL A 287 -4.58 -13.46 20.17
CA VAL A 287 -4.23 -12.04 19.91
C VAL A 287 -3.17 -11.55 20.90
N ALA A 288 -3.25 -11.91 22.18
CA ALA A 288 -2.25 -11.51 23.19
C ALA A 288 -0.85 -12.08 22.91
N GLY A 289 -0.75 -13.25 22.24
CA GLY A 289 0.50 -13.85 21.77
C GLY A 289 0.91 -13.45 20.35
N SER A 290 0.21 -12.51 19.74
CA SER A 290 0.40 -12.13 18.33
C SER A 290 1.31 -10.93 18.16
N PHE A 291 1.73 -10.71 16.90
CA PHE A 291 2.58 -9.58 16.52
C PHE A 291 2.21 -9.04 15.14
N LEU A 292 2.20 -7.72 15.01
CA LEU A 292 1.98 -7.00 13.75
C LEU A 292 3.23 -6.23 13.35
N VAL A 293 3.65 -6.39 12.10
CA VAL A 293 4.61 -5.50 11.44
C VAL A 293 3.84 -4.61 10.47
N SER A 294 3.72 -3.34 10.82
CA SER A 294 3.17 -2.29 9.95
C SER A 294 4.29 -1.82 9.03
N CYS A 295 4.16 -2.15 7.75
CA CYS A 295 5.14 -1.84 6.72
C CYS A 295 4.64 -0.67 5.89
N ASP A 296 5.40 0.42 5.89
CA ASP A 296 5.11 1.65 5.15
C ASP A 296 6.42 2.42 5.02
N ASN A 297 6.78 2.90 3.82
CA ASN A 297 8.09 3.45 3.56
C ASN A 297 8.46 4.62 4.49
N ALA A 298 9.74 4.89 4.63
CA ALA A 298 10.31 5.89 5.54
C ALA A 298 11.07 6.97 4.76
N HIS A 299 11.18 8.17 5.33
CA HIS A 299 11.95 9.24 4.71
C HIS A 299 13.46 8.97 4.84
N ALA A 300 14.18 8.95 3.71
CA ALA A 300 15.63 9.02 3.71
C ALA A 300 16.10 10.44 4.05
N VAL A 301 17.29 10.57 4.65
CA VAL A 301 17.93 11.88 4.80
C VAL A 301 18.14 12.50 3.41
N HIS A 302 17.60 13.71 3.21
CA HIS A 302 17.67 14.37 1.92
C HIS A 302 19.06 14.93 1.66
N PRO A 303 19.71 14.64 0.52
CA PRO A 303 21.12 15.04 0.27
C PRO A 303 21.34 16.55 0.25
N ASN A 304 20.36 17.34 -0.19
CA ASN A 304 20.45 18.79 -0.26
C ASN A 304 19.78 19.49 0.95
N HIS A 305 19.03 18.75 1.78
CA HIS A 305 18.22 19.27 2.88
C HIS A 305 18.33 18.40 4.12
N GLY A 306 19.56 18.09 4.53
CA GLY A 306 19.82 17.28 5.72
C GLY A 306 19.29 17.88 7.02
N GLU A 307 19.04 19.20 7.02
CA GLU A 307 18.46 19.93 8.16
C GLU A 307 17.03 19.52 8.51
N PHE A 308 16.30 18.85 7.62
CA PHE A 308 14.96 18.33 7.91
C PHE A 308 14.95 17.01 8.66
N ALA A 309 16.08 16.30 8.70
CA ALA A 309 16.22 15.06 9.44
C ALA A 309 16.65 15.31 10.90
N ASP A 310 16.27 14.40 11.81
CA ASP A 310 16.89 14.32 13.13
C ASP A 310 18.36 13.93 13.00
N ARG A 311 19.23 14.50 13.84
CA ARG A 311 20.69 14.34 13.71
C ARG A 311 21.17 12.90 13.95
N ASN A 312 20.48 12.15 14.81
CA ASN A 312 20.88 10.82 15.25
C ASN A 312 20.00 9.70 14.68
N HIS A 313 18.88 10.05 14.03
CA HIS A 313 17.89 9.11 13.50
C HIS A 313 17.74 9.32 11.97
N THR A 314 18.85 9.28 11.27
CA THR A 314 18.92 9.50 9.82
C THR A 314 18.86 8.17 9.09
N ALA A 315 17.72 7.84 8.52
CA ALA A 315 17.61 6.69 7.63
C ALA A 315 18.27 6.97 6.27
N ARG A 316 18.94 5.97 5.71
CA ARG A 316 19.65 6.04 4.43
C ARG A 316 19.20 4.92 3.52
N MET A 317 19.08 5.20 2.24
CA MET A 317 18.87 4.19 1.20
C MET A 317 20.03 3.18 1.22
N ASN A 318 19.73 1.91 0.96
CA ASN A 318 20.64 0.76 1.05
C ASN A 318 21.18 0.47 2.48
N GLY A 319 20.53 1.03 3.50
CA GLY A 319 20.88 0.77 4.90
C GLY A 319 20.07 -0.33 5.55
N GLY A 320 19.21 -1.01 4.82
CA GLY A 320 18.32 -2.05 5.34
C GLY A 320 17.00 -1.49 5.88
N VAL A 321 16.36 -2.27 6.75
CA VAL A 321 15.02 -1.97 7.27
C VAL A 321 15.08 -0.84 8.30
N VAL A 322 14.15 0.10 8.21
CA VAL A 322 14.02 1.24 9.12
C VAL A 322 12.92 0.95 10.14
N ILE A 323 13.24 0.98 11.44
CA ILE A 323 12.24 0.97 12.52
C ILE A 323 11.89 2.43 12.85
N LYS A 324 10.59 2.76 12.79
CA LYS A 324 10.08 4.12 12.98
C LYS A 324 9.59 4.32 14.41
N TYR A 325 10.01 5.41 15.07
CA TYR A 325 9.58 5.79 16.41
C TYR A 325 8.91 7.16 16.44
N ASN A 326 7.88 7.30 17.27
CA ASN A 326 7.25 8.58 17.53
C ASN A 326 6.71 8.63 18.96
N ALA A 327 7.12 9.62 19.74
CA ALA A 327 6.70 9.78 21.14
C ALA A 327 5.19 10.01 21.29
N ASN A 328 4.52 10.56 20.26
CA ASN A 328 3.07 10.76 20.24
C ASN A 328 2.30 9.56 19.67
N GLN A 329 2.99 8.41 19.51
CA GLN A 329 2.41 7.15 19.00
C GLN A 329 1.76 7.30 17.60
N ARG A 330 2.31 8.17 16.77
CA ARG A 330 1.98 8.22 15.35
C ARG A 330 2.56 7.01 14.59
N TYR A 331 3.63 6.45 15.15
CA TYR A 331 4.16 5.12 14.86
C TYR A 331 3.98 4.28 16.12
N THR A 332 3.53 3.04 15.97
CA THR A 332 3.15 2.18 17.09
C THR A 332 4.34 1.53 17.81
N SER A 333 5.57 1.71 17.29
CA SER A 333 6.77 1.09 17.84
C SER A 333 7.05 1.53 19.29
N ASP A 334 7.36 0.55 20.11
CA ASP A 334 7.87 0.73 21.47
C ASP A 334 9.14 -0.11 21.69
N ALA A 335 9.69 -0.10 22.90
CA ALA A 335 10.91 -0.85 23.21
C ALA A 335 10.74 -2.37 23.05
N VAL A 336 9.55 -2.89 23.34
CA VAL A 336 9.24 -4.33 23.28
C VAL A 336 9.12 -4.77 21.82
N SER A 337 8.23 -4.12 21.07
CA SER A 337 7.95 -4.48 19.68
C SER A 337 9.16 -4.26 18.78
N ALA A 338 9.86 -3.13 18.92
CA ALA A 338 11.08 -2.88 18.17
C ALA A 338 12.21 -3.86 18.55
N GLY A 339 12.34 -4.22 19.83
CA GLY A 339 13.31 -5.20 20.30
C GLY A 339 13.07 -6.60 19.73
N ILE A 340 11.82 -7.04 19.69
CA ILE A 340 11.42 -8.33 19.10
C ILE A 340 11.75 -8.36 17.61
N PHE A 341 11.31 -7.35 16.84
CA PHE A 341 11.55 -7.30 15.39
C PHE A 341 13.04 -7.16 15.05
N ARG A 342 13.78 -6.36 15.81
CA ARG A 342 15.23 -6.27 15.66
C ARG A 342 15.91 -7.64 15.83
N ARG A 343 15.53 -8.44 16.83
CA ARG A 343 16.08 -9.81 17.01
C ARG A 343 15.80 -10.71 15.80
N ILE A 344 14.63 -10.59 15.18
CA ILE A 344 14.31 -11.32 13.94
C ILE A 344 15.21 -10.86 12.81
N CYS A 345 15.39 -9.56 12.61
CA CYS A 345 16.31 -9.03 11.59
C CYS A 345 17.75 -9.50 11.82
N GLU A 346 18.24 -9.49 13.07
CA GLU A 346 19.57 -9.99 13.44
C GLU A 346 19.74 -11.47 13.08
N SER A 347 18.74 -12.33 13.38
CA SER A 347 18.77 -13.76 13.03
C SER A 347 18.80 -13.98 11.52
N ALA A 348 18.15 -13.10 10.76
CA ALA A 348 18.14 -13.10 9.30
C ALA A 348 19.40 -12.44 8.68
N GLY A 349 20.29 -11.82 9.48
CA GLY A 349 21.42 -11.06 8.97
C GLY A 349 20.97 -9.86 8.10
N VAL A 350 19.91 -9.18 8.50
CA VAL A 350 19.39 -7.97 7.85
C VAL A 350 19.72 -6.74 8.70
N PRO A 351 20.40 -5.73 8.13
CA PRO A 351 20.72 -4.51 8.86
C PRO A 351 19.43 -3.71 9.19
N VAL A 352 19.46 -3.05 10.34
CA VAL A 352 18.35 -2.22 10.84
C VAL A 352 18.82 -0.81 11.08
N GLN A 353 18.01 0.15 10.70
CA GLN A 353 18.17 1.57 10.98
C GLN A 353 17.03 2.06 11.87
N TYR A 354 17.20 3.24 12.44
CA TYR A 354 16.17 3.87 13.27
C TYR A 354 15.80 5.23 12.70
N TYR A 355 14.52 5.53 12.71
CA TYR A 355 13.96 6.81 12.29
C TYR A 355 13.10 7.42 13.39
N ALA A 356 13.30 8.70 13.60
CA ALA A 356 12.39 9.56 14.34
C ALA A 356 12.32 10.92 13.64
N ASN A 357 11.17 11.57 13.70
CA ASN A 357 11.05 12.92 13.17
C ASN A 357 11.91 13.90 13.99
N ARG A 358 12.44 14.93 13.35
CA ARG A 358 13.03 16.06 14.07
C ARG A 358 11.95 16.64 15.01
N ALA A 359 12.32 16.90 16.26
CA ALA A 359 11.38 17.17 17.35
C ALA A 359 10.42 18.37 17.12
N ASP A 360 10.80 19.29 16.24
CA ASP A 360 10.03 20.48 15.85
C ASP A 360 9.24 20.29 14.54
N MET A 361 9.26 19.09 13.94
CA MET A 361 8.53 18.78 12.71
C MET A 361 7.41 17.77 13.01
N PRO A 362 6.16 18.07 12.63
CA PRO A 362 5.09 17.08 12.70
C PRO A 362 5.40 15.95 11.71
N GLY A 363 5.38 14.72 12.18
CA GLY A 363 5.47 13.54 11.35
C GLY A 363 4.13 13.16 10.73
N GLY A 364 4.16 12.27 9.74
CA GLY A 364 2.99 11.52 9.29
C GLY A 364 2.51 10.53 10.35
N SER A 365 1.49 9.78 10.00
CA SER A 365 1.01 8.60 10.72
C SER A 365 1.07 7.41 9.75
N THR A 366 0.92 6.21 10.25
CA THR A 366 0.89 4.99 9.47
C THR A 366 -0.34 4.15 9.85
N LEU A 367 -0.55 3.06 9.14
CA LEU A 367 -1.68 2.16 9.42
C LEU A 367 -1.54 1.35 10.72
N GLY A 368 -0.34 1.26 11.32
CA GLY A 368 -0.10 0.42 12.50
C GLY A 368 -0.83 0.88 13.75
N ASN A 369 -0.71 2.16 14.12
CA ASN A 369 -1.42 2.71 15.27
C ASN A 369 -2.95 2.75 15.05
N ILE A 370 -3.39 2.89 13.80
CA ILE A 370 -4.80 2.90 13.42
C ILE A 370 -5.37 1.48 13.54
N SER A 371 -4.71 0.47 12.96
CA SER A 371 -5.12 -0.93 13.04
C SER A 371 -5.20 -1.44 14.48
N ASN A 372 -4.29 -0.99 15.36
CA ASN A 372 -4.30 -1.34 16.78
C ASN A 372 -5.54 -0.85 17.55
N THR A 373 -6.31 0.08 17.02
CA THR A 373 -7.60 0.47 17.61
C THR A 373 -8.67 -0.61 17.42
N GLN A 374 -8.53 -1.49 16.43
CA GLN A 374 -9.45 -2.57 16.12
C GLN A 374 -8.97 -3.92 16.66
N VAL A 375 -7.69 -4.21 16.52
CA VAL A 375 -7.04 -5.43 17.04
C VAL A 375 -5.80 -5.05 17.81
N SER A 376 -5.94 -4.91 19.12
CA SER A 376 -4.88 -4.39 20.00
C SER A 376 -3.86 -5.49 20.34
N LEU A 377 -2.63 -5.34 19.86
CA LEU A 377 -1.54 -6.29 20.05
C LEU A 377 -0.16 -5.62 19.93
N ASN A 378 0.92 -6.37 20.18
CA ASN A 378 2.26 -5.85 19.96
C ASN A 378 2.48 -5.53 18.47
N ALA A 379 2.85 -4.28 18.17
CA ALA A 379 3.06 -3.85 16.79
C ALA A 379 4.31 -2.98 16.66
N VAL A 380 4.98 -3.09 15.51
CA VAL A 380 6.13 -2.27 15.15
C VAL A 380 5.89 -1.63 13.78
N ASP A 381 6.21 -0.35 13.66
CA ASP A 381 6.22 0.36 12.38
C ASP A 381 7.60 0.34 11.77
N ILE A 382 7.67 -0.18 10.56
CA ILE A 382 8.90 -0.26 9.78
C ILE A 382 8.68 0.28 8.37
N GLY A 383 9.77 0.44 7.63
CA GLY A 383 9.72 0.77 6.21
C GLY A 383 11.08 0.73 5.55
N LEU A 384 11.15 1.16 4.30
CA LEU A 384 12.38 1.35 3.55
C LEU A 384 12.62 2.84 3.31
N ALA A 385 13.87 3.26 3.39
CA ALA A 385 14.24 4.65 3.22
C ALA A 385 14.11 5.07 1.75
N GLN A 386 13.33 6.13 1.49
CA GLN A 386 13.14 6.69 0.15
C GLN A 386 13.22 8.22 0.12
N LEU A 387 13.47 8.76 -1.06
CA LEU A 387 13.40 10.19 -1.38
C LEU A 387 12.15 10.48 -2.22
N ALA A 388 11.69 11.72 -2.15
CA ALA A 388 10.56 12.24 -2.91
C ALA A 388 9.26 11.47 -2.68
N MET A 389 9.04 10.98 -1.44
CA MET A 389 7.75 10.37 -1.04
C MET A 389 6.58 11.25 -1.45
N HIS A 390 5.51 10.63 -1.98
CA HIS A 390 4.32 11.30 -2.53
C HIS A 390 4.55 12.09 -3.84
N SER A 391 5.71 11.88 -4.49
CA SER A 391 5.90 12.26 -5.90
C SER A 391 5.32 11.18 -6.82
N PRO A 392 4.88 11.50 -8.04
CA PRO A 392 4.48 10.46 -9.00
C PRO A 392 5.65 9.52 -9.40
N PHE A 393 6.89 9.86 -9.03
CA PHE A 393 8.08 9.04 -9.27
C PHE A 393 9.07 9.24 -8.13
N GLU A 394 9.36 8.18 -7.38
CA GLU A 394 10.10 8.18 -6.12
C GLU A 394 11.42 7.45 -6.25
N THR A 395 12.31 7.55 -5.26
CA THR A 395 13.64 6.93 -5.32
C THR A 395 13.97 6.20 -4.02
N ALA A 396 14.41 4.95 -4.10
CA ALA A 396 14.81 4.10 -2.97
C ALA A 396 16.12 3.37 -3.21
N GLY A 397 16.61 2.64 -2.21
CA GLY A 397 17.80 1.83 -2.30
C GLY A 397 17.55 0.53 -3.08
N ALA A 398 18.45 0.18 -4.01
CA ALA A 398 18.31 -1.02 -4.84
C ALA A 398 18.43 -2.33 -4.05
N ALA A 399 19.11 -2.31 -2.89
CA ALA A 399 19.27 -3.49 -2.02
C ALA A 399 18.14 -3.66 -0.98
N ASP A 400 17.36 -2.60 -0.73
CA ASP A 400 16.47 -2.56 0.43
C ASP A 400 15.23 -3.45 0.26
N THR A 401 14.67 -3.57 -0.95
CA THR A 401 13.56 -4.50 -1.22
C THR A 401 13.91 -5.94 -0.86
N ALA A 402 15.10 -6.39 -1.26
CA ALA A 402 15.55 -7.75 -0.93
C ALA A 402 15.79 -7.93 0.58
N SER A 403 16.29 -6.89 1.25
CA SER A 403 16.48 -6.87 2.70
C SER A 403 15.14 -6.99 3.44
N LEU A 404 14.12 -6.26 3.01
CA LEU A 404 12.78 -6.33 3.61
C LEU A 404 12.13 -7.69 3.39
N VAL A 405 12.17 -8.22 2.17
CA VAL A 405 11.65 -9.58 1.89
C VAL A 405 12.32 -10.60 2.81
N LYS A 406 13.65 -10.53 2.98
CA LYS A 406 14.40 -11.46 3.84
C LYS A 406 14.00 -11.33 5.32
N ALA A 407 13.83 -10.10 5.83
CA ALA A 407 13.40 -9.85 7.19
C ALA A 407 11.99 -10.36 7.46
N LEU A 408 11.06 -10.08 6.54
CA LEU A 408 9.65 -10.52 6.68
C LEU A 408 9.47 -12.03 6.47
N THR A 409 10.30 -12.67 5.63
CA THR A 409 10.32 -14.14 5.52
C THR A 409 10.70 -14.75 6.86
N ALA A 410 11.79 -14.31 7.48
CA ALA A 410 12.18 -14.76 8.81
C ALA A 410 11.10 -14.43 9.86
N PHE A 411 10.44 -13.28 9.77
CA PHE A 411 9.34 -12.93 10.66
C PHE A 411 8.20 -13.96 10.59
N PHE A 412 7.76 -14.34 9.41
CA PHE A 412 6.69 -15.32 9.25
C PHE A 412 7.09 -16.74 9.66
N GLU A 413 8.37 -17.07 9.64
CA GLU A 413 8.90 -18.37 10.06
C GLU A 413 9.07 -18.49 11.58
N HIS A 414 9.02 -17.39 12.32
CA HIS A 414 9.03 -17.39 13.78
C HIS A 414 7.62 -17.48 14.35
N SER A 415 7.54 -17.98 15.57
CA SER A 415 6.36 -17.86 16.43
C SER A 415 6.76 -17.20 17.72
N LEU A 416 5.88 -16.35 18.26
CA LEU A 416 6.09 -15.66 19.52
C LEU A 416 5.12 -16.20 20.56
N VAL A 417 5.63 -16.43 21.77
CA VAL A 417 4.81 -16.79 22.94
C VAL A 417 5.02 -15.74 24.02
N ALA A 418 3.93 -15.10 24.43
CA ALA A 418 3.91 -14.28 25.64
C ALA A 418 3.73 -15.24 26.84
N GLU A 419 4.78 -15.47 27.62
CA GLU A 419 4.71 -16.30 28.83
C GLU A 419 3.99 -15.57 29.97
N ARG A 420 4.14 -14.25 29.99
CA ARG A 420 3.43 -13.28 30.84
C ARG A 420 3.69 -11.88 30.28
N ASP A 421 3.03 -10.89 30.82
CA ASP A 421 3.28 -9.50 30.42
C ASP A 421 4.77 -9.13 30.58
N GLY A 422 5.37 -8.61 29.50
CA GLY A 422 6.78 -8.24 29.42
C GLY A 422 7.76 -9.42 29.25
N VAL A 423 7.31 -10.67 29.08
CA VAL A 423 8.18 -11.85 28.90
C VAL A 423 7.78 -12.63 27.65
N TYR A 424 8.64 -12.62 26.67
CA TYR A 424 8.38 -13.23 25.34
C TYR A 424 9.46 -14.26 25.00
N ARG A 425 9.05 -15.31 24.30
CA ARG A 425 9.92 -16.37 23.82
C ARG A 425 9.63 -16.66 22.35
N PHE A 426 10.69 -16.80 21.57
CA PHE A 426 10.61 -17.33 20.19
C PHE A 426 10.54 -18.86 20.23
N LEU A 427 9.71 -19.42 19.31
CA LEU A 427 9.58 -20.87 19.08
C LEU A 427 10.14 -21.22 17.71
#